data_ef158babf1749a4e18c5d08d0daf045a
#
_entry.id   ef158babf1749a4e18c5d08d0daf045a
#
_cell.length_a   1.000
_cell.length_b   1.000
_cell.length_c   1.000
_cell.angle_alpha   90.00
_cell.angle_beta   90.00
_cell.angle_gamma   90.00
#
_symmetry.space_group_name_H-M   'P 1'
#
loop_
_entity.id
_entity.type
_entity.pdbx_description
1 polymer ?
#
loop_
_entity_poly.entity_id
_entity_poly.type
_entity_poly.pdbx_seq_one_letter_code
_entity_poly.pdbx_strand_id
1 'polypeptide(L)'
;MLLQEFWNGRFWPYCTRNLRESTRVGYESAWRLHVMPCFGGMGMDAISVELVDKWLANFDTAGAARKAWAVLRAILRRAIRWNLLDVDITRRDIQLPAKPHYEPQILTIRQQRALLQGFYGHPLEAWLICAVSCGLRTEEGYGLEWSDIDLRSGVLHVERGLQWVSGHEVTVPPKTELSRRTLPLP
;
A
#
# COMPACT_ATOMS: atom_id res chain seq x y z
N MET A 1 4.45 4.83 -29.29
CA MET A 1 4.31 3.52 -28.58
C MET A 1 3.05 3.55 -27.74
N LEU A 2 2.19 2.51 -27.88
CA LEU A 2 0.97 2.43 -27.07
C LEU A 2 1.30 2.18 -25.60
N LEU A 3 0.44 2.69 -24.70
CA LEU A 3 0.65 2.52 -23.25
C LEU A 3 0.65 1.03 -22.84
N GLN A 4 -0.22 0.20 -23.42
CA GLN A 4 -0.25 -1.24 -23.15
C GLN A 4 1.00 -1.99 -23.66
N GLU A 5 1.58 -1.56 -24.79
CA GLU A 5 2.83 -2.13 -25.28
C GLU A 5 3.99 -1.82 -24.31
N PHE A 6 4.02 -0.57 -23.83
CA PHE A 6 5.02 -0.17 -22.82
C PHE A 6 4.82 -0.92 -21.49
N TRP A 7 3.56 -1.05 -21.03
CA TRP A 7 3.24 -1.83 -19.83
C TRP A 7 3.76 -3.26 -19.98
N ASN A 8 3.32 -4.00 -20.98
CA ASN A 8 3.63 -5.42 -21.13
C ASN A 8 5.11 -5.67 -21.40
N GLY A 9 5.70 -4.89 -22.30
CA GLY A 9 7.07 -5.15 -22.80
C GLY A 9 8.18 -4.62 -21.91
N ARG A 10 7.90 -3.60 -21.09
CA ARG A 10 8.97 -2.89 -20.35
C ARG A 10 8.63 -2.61 -18.89
N PHE A 11 7.46 -2.00 -18.61
CA PHE A 11 7.15 -1.53 -17.26
C PHE A 11 6.82 -2.67 -16.31
N TRP A 12 6.01 -3.64 -16.72
CA TRP A 12 5.67 -4.79 -15.90
C TRP A 12 6.87 -5.70 -15.58
N PRO A 13 7.73 -6.06 -16.54
CA PRO A 13 8.99 -6.75 -16.25
C PRO A 13 9.90 -5.98 -15.29
N TYR A 14 9.91 -4.64 -15.36
CA TYR A 14 10.61 -3.82 -14.39
C TYR A 14 9.99 -3.94 -12.98
N CYS A 15 8.65 -3.84 -12.87
CA CYS A 15 7.94 -3.98 -11.60
C CYS A 15 8.19 -5.34 -10.96
N THR A 16 8.18 -6.41 -11.76
CA THR A 16 8.40 -7.78 -11.28
C THR A 16 9.76 -7.96 -10.61
N ARG A 17 10.79 -7.28 -11.11
CA ARG A 17 12.16 -7.37 -10.56
C ARG A 17 12.41 -6.44 -9.37
N ASN A 18 11.68 -5.31 -9.28
CA ASN A 18 12.06 -4.22 -8.38
C ASN A 18 11.03 -3.90 -7.31
N LEU A 19 9.81 -4.40 -7.41
CA LEU A 19 8.75 -4.09 -6.46
C LEU A 19 8.35 -5.31 -5.64
N ARG A 20 7.96 -5.05 -4.39
CA ARG A 20 7.36 -6.07 -3.50
C ARG A 20 6.07 -6.62 -4.12
N GLU A 21 5.76 -7.87 -3.84
CA GLU A 21 4.58 -8.56 -4.38
C GLU A 21 3.27 -7.81 -4.10
N SER A 22 3.03 -7.36 -2.88
CA SER A 22 1.84 -6.58 -2.53
C SER A 22 1.69 -5.29 -3.35
N THR A 23 2.81 -4.63 -3.70
CA THR A 23 2.79 -3.46 -4.59
C THR A 23 2.46 -3.85 -6.02
N ARG A 24 3.00 -4.97 -6.51
CA ARG A 24 2.72 -5.49 -7.86
C ARG A 24 1.25 -5.82 -8.03
N VAL A 25 0.67 -6.55 -7.07
CA VAL A 25 -0.77 -6.88 -7.06
C VAL A 25 -1.63 -5.61 -7.11
N GLY A 26 -1.27 -4.61 -6.32
CA GLY A 26 -1.97 -3.32 -6.34
C GLY A 26 -1.85 -2.59 -7.70
N TYR A 27 -0.67 -2.63 -8.32
CA TYR A 27 -0.42 -2.03 -9.63
C TYR A 27 -1.17 -2.76 -10.74
N GLU A 28 -1.12 -4.09 -10.76
CA GLU A 28 -1.83 -4.91 -11.73
C GLU A 28 -3.34 -4.71 -11.65
N SER A 29 -3.89 -4.71 -10.45
CA SER A 29 -5.32 -4.44 -10.22
C SER A 29 -5.73 -3.06 -10.76
N ALA A 30 -5.01 -2.00 -10.40
CA ALA A 30 -5.31 -0.65 -10.85
C ALA A 30 -5.10 -0.50 -12.38
N TRP A 31 -4.08 -1.12 -12.93
CA TRP A 31 -3.86 -1.18 -14.38
C TRP A 31 -5.04 -1.82 -15.08
N ARG A 32 -5.38 -3.06 -14.72
CA ARG A 32 -6.42 -3.84 -15.38
C ARG A 32 -7.81 -3.20 -15.27
N LEU A 33 -8.15 -2.68 -14.08
CA LEU A 33 -9.50 -2.18 -13.81
C LEU A 33 -9.71 -0.73 -14.27
N HIS A 34 -8.68 0.08 -14.30
CA HIS A 34 -8.86 1.53 -14.48
C HIS A 34 -8.00 2.13 -15.61
N VAL A 35 -6.71 1.80 -15.68
CA VAL A 35 -5.81 2.47 -16.61
C VAL A 35 -5.91 1.88 -18.01
N MET A 36 -5.84 0.56 -18.13
CA MET A 36 -5.84 -0.13 -19.41
C MET A 36 -7.11 0.12 -20.23
N PRO A 37 -8.33 0.09 -19.66
CA PRO A 37 -9.55 0.35 -20.41
C PRO A 37 -9.62 1.75 -21.04
N CYS A 38 -9.01 2.75 -20.38
CA CYS A 38 -9.07 4.14 -20.82
C CYS A 38 -7.87 4.55 -21.68
N PHE A 39 -6.67 4.11 -21.33
CA PHE A 39 -5.43 4.59 -21.91
C PHE A 39 -4.59 3.51 -22.61
N GLY A 40 -4.92 2.22 -22.43
CA GLY A 40 -4.11 1.13 -22.96
C GLY A 40 -3.85 1.19 -24.45
N GLY A 41 -4.87 1.52 -25.23
CA GLY A 41 -4.80 1.66 -26.70
C GLY A 41 -4.30 3.02 -27.18
N MET A 42 -3.92 3.96 -26.28
CA MET A 42 -3.45 5.28 -26.65
C MET A 42 -1.92 5.34 -26.74
N GLY A 43 -1.39 6.18 -27.63
CA GLY A 43 0.00 6.58 -27.60
C GLY A 43 0.30 7.33 -26.29
N MET A 44 1.42 7.06 -25.65
CA MET A 44 1.79 7.73 -24.38
C MET A 44 1.90 9.25 -24.53
N ASP A 45 2.29 9.72 -25.68
CA ASP A 45 2.39 11.14 -26.08
C ASP A 45 1.04 11.82 -26.25
N ALA A 46 -0.01 11.05 -26.50
CA ALA A 46 -1.39 11.57 -26.63
C ALA A 46 -2.11 11.74 -25.29
N ILE A 47 -1.54 11.26 -24.20
CA ILE A 47 -2.13 11.38 -22.85
C ILE A 47 -1.91 12.79 -22.34
N SER A 48 -2.97 13.61 -22.32
CA SER A 48 -2.93 14.99 -21.84
C SER A 48 -3.45 15.14 -20.40
N VAL A 49 -3.16 16.30 -19.77
CA VAL A 49 -3.70 16.67 -18.46
C VAL A 49 -5.23 16.66 -18.50
N GLU A 50 -5.83 17.26 -19.52
CA GLU A 50 -7.30 17.33 -19.67
C GLU A 50 -7.96 15.95 -19.72
N LEU A 51 -7.35 14.98 -20.45
CA LEU A 51 -7.86 13.61 -20.49
C LEU A 51 -7.77 12.93 -19.11
N VAL A 52 -6.67 13.16 -18.39
CA VAL A 52 -6.48 12.61 -17.06
C VAL A 52 -7.49 13.21 -16.08
N ASP A 53 -7.71 14.50 -16.10
CA ASP A 53 -8.67 15.18 -15.21
C ASP A 53 -10.11 14.68 -15.47
N LYS A 54 -10.53 14.58 -16.74
CA LYS A 54 -11.82 14.00 -17.12
C LYS A 54 -11.97 12.56 -16.65
N TRP A 55 -10.91 11.75 -16.80
CA TRP A 55 -10.91 10.36 -16.34
C TRP A 55 -11.05 10.25 -14.82
N LEU A 56 -10.32 11.08 -14.07
CA LEU A 56 -10.37 11.08 -12.60
C LEU A 56 -11.72 11.57 -12.06
N ALA A 57 -12.42 12.43 -12.78
CA ALA A 57 -13.75 12.92 -12.40
C ALA A 57 -14.83 11.83 -12.47
N ASN A 58 -14.61 10.75 -13.23
CA ASN A 58 -15.57 9.64 -13.39
C ASN A 58 -15.45 8.54 -12.33
N PHE A 59 -14.60 8.71 -11.31
CA PHE A 59 -14.47 7.71 -10.25
C PHE A 59 -15.47 7.94 -9.11
N ASP A 60 -16.11 6.88 -8.66
CA ASP A 60 -17.05 6.92 -7.52
C ASP A 60 -16.37 7.30 -6.20
N THR A 61 -15.09 7.00 -6.07
CA THR A 61 -14.33 7.28 -4.83
C THR A 61 -12.99 7.94 -5.08
N ALA A 62 -12.66 8.92 -4.25
CA ALA A 62 -11.36 9.58 -4.29
C ALA A 62 -10.18 8.61 -4.05
N GLY A 63 -10.40 7.55 -3.29
CA GLY A 63 -9.39 6.52 -3.03
C GLY A 63 -9.02 5.73 -4.29
N ALA A 64 -10.02 5.29 -5.07
CA ALA A 64 -9.82 4.58 -6.33
C ALA A 64 -9.13 5.48 -7.37
N ALA A 65 -9.63 6.71 -7.54
CA ALA A 65 -9.05 7.71 -8.44
C ALA A 65 -7.55 7.93 -8.16
N ARG A 66 -7.21 8.14 -6.88
CA ARG A 66 -5.81 8.38 -6.47
C ARG A 66 -4.91 7.17 -6.69
N LYS A 67 -5.41 5.95 -6.44
CA LYS A 67 -4.66 4.71 -6.73
C LYS A 67 -4.44 4.54 -8.23
N ALA A 68 -5.47 4.74 -9.03
CA ALA A 68 -5.40 4.64 -10.49
C ALA A 68 -4.41 5.67 -11.07
N TRP A 69 -4.49 6.93 -10.62
CA TRP A 69 -3.52 7.96 -11.01
C TRP A 69 -2.10 7.62 -10.58
N ALA A 70 -1.90 7.11 -9.38
CA ALA A 70 -0.56 6.73 -8.90
C ALA A 70 0.11 5.71 -9.83
N VAL A 71 -0.66 4.75 -10.36
CA VAL A 71 -0.15 3.75 -11.32
C VAL A 71 0.14 4.38 -12.67
N LEU A 72 -0.82 5.14 -13.26
CA LEU A 72 -0.59 5.84 -14.54
C LEU A 72 0.62 6.77 -14.43
N ARG A 73 0.70 7.55 -13.37
CA ARG A 73 1.84 8.43 -13.08
C ARG A 73 3.16 7.67 -13.00
N ALA A 74 3.18 6.50 -12.35
CA ALA A 74 4.39 5.67 -12.23
C ALA A 74 4.85 5.16 -13.61
N ILE A 75 3.91 4.76 -14.47
CA ILE A 75 4.18 4.31 -15.83
C ILE A 75 4.79 5.46 -16.64
N LEU A 76 4.14 6.61 -16.70
CA LEU A 76 4.59 7.77 -17.47
C LEU A 76 5.96 8.28 -16.98
N ARG A 77 6.15 8.39 -15.66
CA ARG A 77 7.47 8.77 -15.09
C ARG A 77 8.57 7.79 -15.44
N ARG A 78 8.26 6.50 -15.55
CA ARG A 78 9.24 5.51 -15.98
C ARG A 78 9.55 5.65 -17.47
N ALA A 79 8.56 5.91 -18.32
CA ALA A 79 8.74 6.16 -19.74
C ALA A 79 9.64 7.40 -19.96
N ILE A 80 9.40 8.50 -19.23
CA ILE A 80 10.24 9.71 -19.28
C ILE A 80 11.67 9.39 -18.86
N ARG A 81 11.86 8.69 -17.73
CA ARG A 81 13.19 8.32 -17.24
C ARG A 81 13.98 7.43 -18.23
N TRP A 82 13.29 6.71 -19.09
CA TRP A 82 13.89 5.89 -20.12
C TRP A 82 13.97 6.61 -21.49
N ASN A 83 13.71 7.91 -21.54
CA ASN A 83 13.73 8.75 -22.75
C ASN A 83 12.79 8.23 -23.85
N LEU A 84 11.61 7.74 -23.46
CA LEU A 84 10.57 7.24 -24.34
C LEU A 84 9.37 8.18 -24.43
N LEU A 85 9.38 9.22 -23.62
CA LEU A 85 8.36 10.27 -23.56
C LEU A 85 9.03 11.56 -23.16
N ASP A 86 8.88 12.61 -23.98
CA ASP A 86 9.52 13.90 -23.76
C ASP A 86 8.70 14.84 -22.88
N VAL A 87 7.37 14.74 -22.95
CA VAL A 87 6.46 15.62 -22.21
C VAL A 87 6.11 15.03 -20.85
N ASP A 88 6.48 15.73 -19.78
CA ASP A 88 6.17 15.31 -18.40
C ASP A 88 4.89 15.96 -17.88
N ILE A 89 3.74 15.32 -18.15
CA ILE A 89 2.45 15.74 -17.57
C ILE A 89 2.35 15.38 -16.08
N THR A 90 3.21 14.51 -15.56
CA THR A 90 3.14 14.03 -14.15
C THR A 90 3.57 15.10 -13.15
N ARG A 91 4.16 16.19 -13.61
CA ARG A 91 4.54 17.40 -12.84
C ARG A 91 3.54 18.54 -12.98
N ARG A 92 2.53 18.39 -13.84
CA ARG A 92 1.46 19.38 -13.99
C ARG A 92 0.46 19.25 -12.84
N ASP A 93 -0.32 20.27 -12.65
CA ASP A 93 -1.39 20.27 -11.67
C ASP A 93 -2.55 19.40 -12.16
N ILE A 94 -2.64 18.19 -11.63
CA ILE A 94 -3.71 17.21 -11.90
C ILE A 94 -4.75 17.34 -10.78
N GLN A 95 -6.00 17.58 -11.16
CA GLN A 95 -7.10 17.75 -10.22
C GLN A 95 -7.55 16.41 -9.61
N LEU A 96 -6.98 16.10 -8.46
CA LEU A 96 -7.34 14.88 -7.73
C LEU A 96 -8.59 15.12 -6.87
N PRO A 97 -9.57 14.18 -6.89
CA PRO A 97 -10.72 14.26 -6.00
C PRO A 97 -10.32 14.42 -4.54
N ALA A 98 -11.03 15.30 -3.82
CA ALA A 98 -10.76 15.52 -2.40
C ALA A 98 -10.98 14.23 -1.60
N LYS A 99 -10.06 13.93 -0.70
CA LYS A 99 -10.29 12.84 0.26
C LYS A 99 -11.34 13.29 1.28
N PRO A 100 -12.31 12.41 1.62
CA PRO A 100 -13.18 12.71 2.75
C PRO A 100 -12.32 12.90 4.00
N HIS A 101 -12.68 13.89 4.80
CA HIS A 101 -12.04 14.08 6.10
C HIS A 101 -12.37 12.88 6.99
N TYR A 102 -11.37 12.23 7.50
CA TYR A 102 -11.50 11.10 8.43
C TYR A 102 -10.90 11.48 9.77
N GLU A 103 -11.74 11.56 10.79
CA GLU A 103 -11.31 11.72 12.17
C GLU A 103 -11.21 10.33 12.82
N PRO A 104 -10.00 9.86 13.16
CA PRO A 104 -9.84 8.58 13.82
C PRO A 104 -10.47 8.64 15.21
N GLN A 105 -11.35 7.68 15.52
CA GLN A 105 -11.87 7.52 16.86
C GLN A 105 -10.83 6.81 17.73
N ILE A 106 -10.30 7.55 18.70
CA ILE A 106 -9.34 7.01 19.68
C ILE A 106 -10.13 6.40 20.82
N LEU A 107 -9.88 5.12 21.10
CA LEU A 107 -10.50 4.45 22.24
C LEU A 107 -10.03 5.06 23.57
N THR A 108 -10.98 5.36 24.44
CA THR A 108 -10.68 5.72 25.83
C THR A 108 -10.09 4.53 26.59
N ILE A 109 -9.37 4.78 27.69
CA ILE A 109 -8.81 3.72 28.54
C ILE A 109 -9.87 2.70 28.98
N ARG A 110 -11.09 3.18 29.29
CA ARG A 110 -12.23 2.31 29.65
C ARG A 110 -12.62 1.38 28.50
N GLN A 111 -12.68 1.91 27.28
CA GLN A 111 -13.00 1.11 26.07
C GLN A 111 -11.88 0.12 25.74
N GLN A 112 -10.62 0.51 25.89
CA GLN A 112 -9.48 -0.39 25.71
C GLN A 112 -9.52 -1.55 26.70
N ARG A 113 -9.78 -1.29 27.97
CA ARG A 113 -9.93 -2.34 29.01
C ARG A 113 -11.11 -3.26 28.69
N ALA A 114 -12.26 -2.73 28.30
CA ALA A 114 -13.42 -3.54 27.91
C ALA A 114 -13.13 -4.41 26.69
N LEU A 115 -12.40 -3.89 25.70
CA LEU A 115 -11.97 -4.64 24.53
C LEU A 115 -11.05 -5.80 24.93
N LEU A 116 -10.03 -5.57 25.75
CA LEU A 116 -9.11 -6.62 26.22
C LEU A 116 -9.85 -7.70 27.04
N GLN A 117 -10.77 -7.29 27.92
CA GLN A 117 -11.61 -8.23 28.67
C GLN A 117 -12.48 -9.09 27.77
N GLY A 118 -13.06 -8.52 26.72
CA GLY A 118 -13.90 -9.25 25.76
C GLY A 118 -13.13 -10.28 24.93
N PHE A 119 -11.81 -10.15 24.86
CA PHE A 119 -10.92 -11.09 24.16
C PHE A 119 -10.25 -12.11 25.10
N TYR A 120 -10.56 -12.07 26.39
CA TYR A 120 -9.99 -13.04 27.34
C TYR A 120 -10.29 -14.49 26.93
N GLY A 121 -9.26 -15.31 26.79
CA GLY A 121 -9.36 -16.71 26.33
C GLY A 121 -9.58 -16.85 24.80
N HIS A 122 -9.63 -15.75 24.04
CA HIS A 122 -9.76 -15.83 22.59
C HIS A 122 -8.39 -16.11 21.93
N PRO A 123 -8.31 -16.87 20.81
CA PRO A 123 -7.04 -17.15 20.12
C PRO A 123 -6.23 -15.90 19.72
N LEU A 124 -6.87 -14.76 19.54
CA LEU A 124 -6.23 -13.49 19.21
C LEU A 124 -5.93 -12.61 20.44
N GLU A 125 -6.11 -13.11 21.67
CA GLU A 125 -5.88 -12.32 22.90
C GLU A 125 -4.46 -11.76 22.95
N ALA A 126 -3.45 -12.62 22.81
CA ALA A 126 -2.04 -12.20 22.85
C ALA A 126 -1.72 -11.18 21.75
N TRP A 127 -2.23 -11.40 20.54
CA TRP A 127 -2.09 -10.45 19.43
C TRP A 127 -2.68 -9.10 19.78
N LEU A 128 -3.89 -9.08 20.32
CA LEU A 128 -4.58 -7.83 20.67
C LEU A 128 -3.85 -7.07 21.79
N ILE A 129 -3.37 -7.79 22.82
CA ILE A 129 -2.57 -7.20 23.90
C ILE A 129 -1.34 -6.50 23.32
N CYS A 130 -0.55 -7.20 22.50
CA CYS A 130 0.63 -6.63 21.86
C CYS A 130 0.28 -5.45 20.93
N ALA A 131 -0.80 -5.56 20.16
CA ALA A 131 -1.22 -4.50 19.24
C ALA A 131 -1.62 -3.22 19.98
N VAL A 132 -2.40 -3.34 21.06
CA VAL A 132 -2.89 -2.20 21.85
C VAL A 132 -1.76 -1.59 22.71
N SER A 133 -0.96 -2.43 23.38
CA SER A 133 0.05 -1.96 24.35
C SER A 133 1.33 -1.49 23.67
N CYS A 134 1.76 -2.15 22.59
CA CYS A 134 3.01 -1.84 21.90
C CYS A 134 2.81 -1.04 20.60
N GLY A 135 1.56 -0.75 20.21
CA GLY A 135 1.27 0.00 19.00
C GLY A 135 1.74 -0.69 17.72
N LEU A 136 1.61 -2.02 17.66
CA LEU A 136 2.02 -2.79 16.48
C LEU A 136 1.09 -2.51 15.30
N ARG A 137 1.68 -2.45 14.09
CA ARG A 137 0.87 -2.53 12.87
C ARG A 137 0.26 -3.93 12.73
N THR A 138 -0.87 -4.03 12.05
CA THR A 138 -1.56 -5.32 11.85
C THR A 138 -0.62 -6.40 11.30
N GLU A 139 0.16 -6.07 10.27
CA GLU A 139 1.13 -6.98 9.66
C GLU A 139 2.29 -7.36 10.59
N GLU A 140 2.74 -6.45 11.45
CA GLU A 140 3.78 -6.70 12.45
C GLU A 140 3.26 -7.70 13.51
N GLY A 141 2.04 -7.47 13.99
CA GLY A 141 1.42 -8.37 14.96
C GLY A 141 1.16 -9.78 14.42
N TYR A 142 0.81 -9.92 13.14
CA TYR A 142 0.68 -11.26 12.53
C TYR A 142 2.03 -11.93 12.25
N GLY A 143 3.09 -11.15 12.05
CA GLY A 143 4.45 -11.67 11.85
C GLY A 143 5.21 -11.96 13.13
N LEU A 144 4.61 -11.74 14.31
CA LEU A 144 5.26 -11.92 15.60
C LEU A 144 5.41 -13.40 15.94
N GLU A 145 6.58 -13.79 16.39
CA GLU A 145 6.92 -15.11 16.86
C GLU A 145 7.30 -15.08 18.34
N TRP A 146 7.19 -16.22 19.03
CA TRP A 146 7.60 -16.31 20.44
C TRP A 146 9.09 -15.99 20.66
N SER A 147 9.92 -16.22 19.66
CA SER A 147 11.35 -15.85 19.66
C SER A 147 11.59 -14.34 19.69
N ASP A 148 10.59 -13.54 19.31
CA ASP A 148 10.68 -12.06 19.31
C ASP A 148 10.32 -11.46 20.69
N ILE A 149 9.84 -12.28 21.62
CA ILE A 149 9.36 -11.83 22.93
C ILE A 149 10.31 -12.35 24.03
N ASP A 150 10.98 -11.42 24.69
CA ASP A 150 11.76 -11.73 25.89
C ASP A 150 10.99 -11.31 27.16
N LEU A 151 10.28 -12.27 27.75
CA LEU A 151 9.52 -12.06 28.99
C LEU A 151 10.42 -11.78 30.19
N ARG A 152 11.72 -12.16 30.13
CA ARG A 152 12.66 -11.96 31.24
C ARG A 152 13.13 -10.52 31.30
N SER A 153 13.44 -9.92 30.17
CA SER A 153 13.84 -8.50 30.06
C SER A 153 12.65 -7.59 29.80
N GLY A 154 11.44 -8.13 29.57
CA GLY A 154 10.23 -7.38 29.34
C GLY A 154 10.26 -6.61 28.01
N VAL A 155 10.77 -7.19 26.93
CA VAL A 155 10.85 -6.55 25.62
C VAL A 155 10.30 -7.41 24.49
N LEU A 156 9.88 -6.74 23.44
CA LEU A 156 9.39 -7.29 22.18
C LEU A 156 10.19 -6.70 21.01
N HIS A 157 10.66 -7.55 20.10
CA HIS A 157 11.39 -7.14 18.90
C HIS A 157 10.48 -7.21 17.68
N VAL A 158 10.42 -6.13 16.89
CA VAL A 158 9.69 -6.08 15.62
C VAL A 158 10.69 -6.35 14.50
N GLU A 159 10.73 -7.60 14.02
CA GLU A 159 11.71 -8.06 13.03
C GLU A 159 11.10 -8.30 11.64
N ARG A 160 9.80 -8.60 11.58
CA ARG A 160 9.08 -8.96 10.35
C ARG A 160 7.63 -8.54 10.38
N GLY A 161 6.98 -8.67 9.25
CA GLY A 161 5.53 -8.60 9.12
C GLY A 161 5.02 -9.76 8.29
N LEU A 162 3.76 -10.16 8.51
CA LEU A 162 3.06 -11.15 7.71
C LEU A 162 1.96 -10.45 6.92
N GLN A 163 1.93 -10.66 5.61
CA GLN A 163 0.91 -10.13 4.70
C GLN A 163 0.19 -11.27 4.01
N TRP A 164 -1.10 -11.10 3.76
CA TRP A 164 -1.86 -12.00 2.91
C TRP A 164 -1.92 -11.42 1.51
N VAL A 165 -1.25 -12.06 0.55
CA VAL A 165 -1.13 -11.58 -0.83
C VAL A 165 -1.55 -12.67 -1.79
N SER A 166 -2.48 -12.40 -2.70
CA SER A 166 -2.95 -13.36 -3.72
C SER A 166 -3.38 -14.72 -3.17
N GLY A 167 -3.95 -14.75 -1.96
CA GLY A 167 -4.44 -15.99 -1.35
C GLY A 167 -3.39 -16.81 -0.58
N HIS A 168 -2.19 -16.27 -0.35
CA HIS A 168 -1.16 -16.93 0.44
C HIS A 168 -0.46 -15.95 1.41
N GLU A 169 0.16 -16.51 2.42
CA GLU A 169 0.93 -15.77 3.41
C GLU A 169 2.31 -15.43 2.86
N VAL A 170 2.71 -14.16 3.07
CA VAL A 170 4.03 -13.67 2.67
C VAL A 170 4.68 -12.98 3.86
N THR A 171 5.76 -13.55 4.36
CA THR A 171 6.61 -12.88 5.36
C THR A 171 7.44 -11.81 4.68
N VAL A 172 7.35 -10.60 5.18
CA VAL A 172 8.07 -9.45 4.64
C VAL A 172 8.97 -8.80 5.69
N PRO A 173 10.17 -8.35 5.31
CA PRO A 173 10.97 -7.53 6.20
C PRO A 173 10.24 -6.20 6.45
N PRO A 174 10.52 -5.51 7.57
CA PRO A 174 10.00 -4.19 7.83
C PRO A 174 10.24 -3.25 6.64
N LYS A 175 9.35 -2.27 6.46
CA LYS A 175 9.36 -1.39 5.28
C LYS A 175 10.63 -0.53 5.20
N THR A 176 11.20 -0.19 6.34
CA THR A 176 12.45 0.59 6.48
C THR A 176 13.27 0.01 7.62
N GLU A 177 14.57 0.26 7.64
CA GLU A 177 15.46 -0.10 8.77
C GLU A 177 14.93 0.45 10.10
N LEU A 178 14.42 1.69 10.12
CA LEU A 178 13.81 2.31 11.29
C LEU A 178 12.52 1.62 11.78
N SER A 179 11.95 0.74 10.99
CA SER A 179 10.78 -0.05 11.40
C SER A 179 11.17 -1.28 12.23
N ARG A 180 12.44 -1.71 12.18
CA ARG A 180 13.00 -2.63 13.16
C ARG A 180 13.16 -1.89 14.47
N ARG A 181 12.53 -2.38 15.50
CA ARG A 181 12.55 -1.72 16.81
C ARG A 181 12.29 -2.69 17.94
N THR A 182 12.80 -2.37 19.11
CA THR A 182 12.52 -3.04 20.37
C THR A 182 11.53 -2.19 21.15
N LEU A 183 10.49 -2.81 21.67
CA LEU A 183 9.42 -2.17 22.43
C LEU A 183 9.36 -2.79 23.82
N PRO A 184 9.09 -2.01 24.90
CA PRO A 184 8.80 -2.58 26.19
C PRO A 184 7.47 -3.32 26.18
N LEU A 185 7.40 -4.44 26.88
CA LEU A 185 6.14 -5.11 27.17
C LEU A 185 5.42 -4.37 28.31
N PRO A 186 4.07 -4.42 28.35
CA PRO A 186 3.28 -3.78 29.39
C PRO A 186 3.48 -4.42 30.77
#